data_82c889e6e8defd262f0a93f129de83da
#
_entry.id   82c889e6e8defd262f0a93f129de83da
#
_cell.length_a   1.000
_cell.length_b   1.000
_cell.length_c   1.000
_cell.angle_alpha   90.00
_cell.angle_beta   90.00
_cell.angle_gamma   90.00
#
_symmetry.space_group_name_H-M   'P 1'
#
loop_
_entity.id
_entity.type
_entity.pdbx_description
1 polymer ?
#
loop_
_entity_poly.entity_id
_entity_poly.type
_entity_poly.pdbx_seq_one_letter_code
_entity_poly.pdbx_strand_id
1 'polypeptide(L)'
;MNISNQYAKLLSESVRRWTSIKAAAIISEYNPFHNGHKYHIEQTRAKGATHIVAVMSGNYVQRCEPAHIDKRLRAKMALVSGVDLVVELPLPWATASAERFAKGAVQIINAIPAVELLSFGSESGDVERLSKAADVLFDEEVEQE
;
A
#
# COMPACT_ATOMS: atom_id res chain seq x y z
N MET A 1 35.15 -22.51 21.43
CA MET A 1 33.90 -21.75 21.03
C MET A 1 33.29 -22.46 19.84
N ASN A 2 32.08 -23.00 19.99
CA ASN A 2 31.54 -23.96 19.00
C ASN A 2 30.89 -23.18 17.83
N ILE A 3 31.49 -23.27 16.64
CA ILE A 3 31.10 -22.58 15.41
C ILE A 3 29.60 -22.85 15.08
N SER A 4 29.10 -24.07 15.34
CA SER A 4 27.70 -24.44 15.12
C SER A 4 26.71 -23.61 15.95
N ASN A 5 27.09 -23.24 17.19
CA ASN A 5 26.26 -22.40 18.06
C ASN A 5 26.17 -20.94 17.58
N GLN A 6 27.25 -20.43 16.97
CA GLN A 6 27.27 -19.08 16.41
C GLN A 6 26.37 -18.96 15.17
N TYR A 7 26.41 -19.94 14.27
CA TYR A 7 25.52 -19.98 13.10
C TYR A 7 24.05 -20.17 13.50
N ALA A 8 23.77 -21.05 14.47
CA ALA A 8 22.40 -21.24 14.96
C ALA A 8 21.84 -19.96 15.59
N LYS A 9 22.65 -19.19 16.31
CA LYS A 9 22.26 -17.89 16.88
C LYS A 9 22.00 -16.85 15.79
N LEU A 10 22.89 -16.73 14.79
CA LEU A 10 22.72 -15.82 13.65
C LEU A 10 21.46 -16.14 12.84
N LEU A 11 21.21 -17.43 12.58
CA LEU A 11 19.99 -17.87 11.89
C LEU A 11 18.73 -17.55 12.71
N SER A 12 18.75 -17.81 14.02
CA SER A 12 17.60 -17.51 14.88
C SER A 12 17.34 -16.00 15.02
N GLU A 13 18.37 -15.17 15.02
CA GLU A 13 18.28 -13.72 15.01
C GLU A 13 17.75 -13.20 13.66
N SER A 14 18.23 -13.78 12.55
CA SER A 14 17.72 -13.48 11.21
C SER A 14 16.24 -13.84 11.08
N VAL A 15 15.85 -15.06 11.47
CA VAL A 15 14.45 -15.51 11.42
C VAL A 15 13.57 -14.60 12.29
N ARG A 16 13.99 -14.25 13.52
CA ARG A 16 13.25 -13.31 14.38
C ARG A 16 13.13 -11.93 13.77
N ARG A 17 14.14 -11.45 13.06
CA ARG A 17 14.09 -10.18 12.34
C ARG A 17 13.06 -10.20 11.22
N TRP A 18 12.95 -11.31 10.48
CA TRP A 18 11.94 -11.49 9.43
C TRP A 18 10.52 -11.59 10.00
N THR A 19 10.33 -12.27 11.12
CA THR A 19 9.02 -12.39 11.79
C THR A 19 8.54 -11.09 12.47
N SER A 20 9.40 -10.08 12.60
CA SER A 20 9.03 -8.77 13.14
C SER A 20 8.63 -7.75 12.07
N ILE A 21 8.77 -8.08 10.78
CA ILE A 21 8.36 -7.20 9.69
C ILE A 21 6.84 -7.22 9.60
N LYS A 22 6.23 -6.05 9.78
CA LYS A 22 4.81 -5.78 9.52
C LYS A 22 4.76 -4.75 8.40
N ALA A 23 4.69 -5.21 7.16
CA ALA A 23 4.58 -4.33 6.03
C ALA A 23 3.13 -3.98 5.75
N ALA A 24 2.85 -2.69 5.60
CA ALA A 24 1.56 -2.17 5.17
C ALA A 24 1.67 -1.60 3.75
N ALA A 25 0.66 -1.83 2.92
CA ALA A 25 0.55 -1.19 1.63
C ALA A 25 -0.33 0.06 1.71
N ILE A 26 0.00 1.05 0.89
CA ILE A 26 -0.83 2.23 0.61
C ILE A 26 -1.00 2.32 -0.90
N ILE A 27 -2.23 2.54 -1.36
CA ILE A 27 -2.53 2.79 -2.76
C ILE A 27 -2.75 4.28 -2.93
N SER A 28 -2.02 4.95 -3.83
CA SER A 28 -2.13 6.39 -4.01
C SER A 28 -1.65 6.85 -5.39
N GLU A 29 -2.14 7.99 -5.81
CA GLU A 29 -1.62 8.68 -7.00
C GLU A 29 -0.48 9.66 -6.66
N TYR A 30 -0.51 10.24 -5.45
CA TYR A 30 0.40 11.32 -5.03
C TYR A 30 0.48 12.46 -6.05
N ASN A 31 -0.65 12.94 -6.52
CA ASN A 31 -0.71 13.87 -7.65
C ASN A 31 -1.28 15.27 -7.29
N PRO A 32 -0.52 16.14 -6.60
CA PRO A 32 0.83 15.92 -6.04
C PRO A 32 0.82 15.25 -4.67
N PHE A 33 2.00 14.91 -4.15
CA PHE A 33 2.18 14.53 -2.75
C PHE A 33 1.94 15.75 -1.84
N HIS A 34 1.17 15.60 -0.76
CA HIS A 34 0.82 16.67 0.16
C HIS A 34 0.80 16.21 1.63
N ASN A 35 0.57 17.13 2.56
CA ASN A 35 0.61 16.86 4.00
C ASN A 35 -0.40 15.78 4.46
N GLY A 36 -1.54 15.63 3.79
CA GLY A 36 -2.49 14.56 4.07
C GLY A 36 -1.90 13.16 3.78
N HIS A 37 -1.12 13.03 2.72
CA HIS A 37 -0.40 11.78 2.42
C HIS A 37 0.69 11.50 3.46
N LYS A 38 1.43 12.52 3.88
CA LYS A 38 2.41 12.40 4.96
C LYS A 38 1.75 11.96 6.27
N TYR A 39 0.65 12.60 6.64
CA TYR A 39 -0.13 12.22 7.82
C TYR A 39 -0.61 10.77 7.75
N HIS A 40 -1.10 10.30 6.59
CA HIS A 40 -1.52 8.90 6.41
C HIS A 40 -0.35 7.93 6.64
N ILE A 41 0.84 8.23 6.11
CA ILE A 41 2.07 7.46 6.34
C ILE A 41 2.39 7.40 7.83
N GLU A 42 2.38 8.54 8.52
CA GLU A 42 2.65 8.64 9.96
C GLU A 42 1.62 7.83 10.78
N GLN A 43 0.34 7.91 10.45
CA GLN A 43 -0.71 7.12 11.11
C GLN A 43 -0.54 5.62 10.87
N THR A 44 -0.17 5.21 9.66
CA THR A 44 0.12 3.82 9.33
C THR A 44 1.28 3.28 10.17
N ARG A 45 2.33 4.08 10.35
CA ARG A 45 3.46 3.76 11.24
C ARG A 45 3.03 3.68 12.70
N ALA A 46 2.25 4.64 13.18
CA ALA A 46 1.76 4.68 14.56
C ALA A 46 0.89 3.47 14.92
N LYS A 47 0.19 2.88 13.93
CA LYS A 47 -0.58 1.64 14.07
C LYS A 47 0.27 0.36 14.03
N GLY A 48 1.60 0.48 13.95
CA GLY A 48 2.54 -0.62 14.10
C GLY A 48 3.15 -1.15 12.81
N ALA A 49 2.94 -0.50 11.66
CA ALA A 49 3.63 -0.86 10.43
C ALA A 49 5.14 -0.55 10.56
N THR A 50 5.97 -1.55 10.37
CA THR A 50 7.43 -1.42 10.37
C THR A 50 7.97 -0.99 9.00
N HIS A 51 7.25 -1.33 7.93
CA HIS A 51 7.55 -0.97 6.55
C HIS A 51 6.30 -0.55 5.82
N ILE A 52 6.43 0.38 4.87
CA ILE A 52 5.34 0.88 4.04
C ILE A 52 5.70 0.73 2.58
N VAL A 53 4.85 0.04 1.84
CA VAL A 53 4.91 -0.11 0.38
C VAL A 53 3.83 0.77 -0.23
N ALA A 54 4.19 1.73 -1.06
CA ALA A 54 3.22 2.51 -1.82
C ALA A 54 3.09 1.97 -3.25
N VAL A 55 1.87 1.59 -3.64
CA VAL A 55 1.54 1.33 -5.05
C VAL A 55 1.02 2.63 -5.64
N MET A 56 1.76 3.19 -6.60
CA MET A 56 1.57 4.56 -7.09
C MET A 56 1.39 4.59 -8.61
N SER A 57 0.45 5.41 -9.09
CA SER A 57 0.30 5.69 -10.53
C SER A 57 1.59 6.22 -11.15
N GLY A 58 1.84 5.83 -12.40
CA GLY A 58 2.94 6.34 -13.21
C GLY A 58 2.74 7.79 -13.66
N ASN A 59 3.09 8.09 -14.92
CA ASN A 59 2.94 9.45 -15.48
C ASN A 59 1.50 9.81 -15.84
N TYR A 60 0.58 8.84 -15.80
CA TYR A 60 -0.85 9.04 -15.98
C TYR A 60 -1.58 8.52 -14.74
N VAL A 61 -2.63 9.22 -14.37
CA VAL A 61 -3.48 8.94 -13.23
C VAL A 61 -4.88 8.49 -13.70
N GLN A 62 -5.80 8.25 -12.78
CA GLN A 62 -7.17 7.88 -13.13
C GLN A 62 -7.77 8.88 -14.15
N ARG A 63 -8.71 8.39 -14.96
CA ARG A 63 -9.37 9.13 -16.05
C ARG A 63 -8.42 9.54 -17.19
N CYS A 64 -7.27 8.86 -17.32
CA CYS A 64 -6.28 9.13 -18.36
C CYS A 64 -5.68 10.55 -18.30
N GLU A 65 -5.67 11.20 -17.14
CA GLU A 65 -5.07 12.53 -17.00
C GLU A 65 -3.55 12.42 -16.81
N PRO A 66 -2.75 13.31 -17.41
CA PRO A 66 -1.33 13.40 -17.11
C PRO A 66 -1.14 13.80 -15.65
N ALA A 67 -0.19 13.18 -14.95
CA ALA A 67 0.17 13.61 -13.61
C ALA A 67 0.79 15.00 -13.63
N HIS A 68 0.49 15.82 -12.62
CA HIS A 68 0.99 17.20 -12.51
C HIS A 68 2.51 17.26 -12.30
N ILE A 69 3.10 16.19 -11.75
CA ILE A 69 4.52 16.10 -11.44
C ILE A 69 5.04 14.75 -11.90
N ASP A 70 6.28 14.73 -12.41
CA ASP A 70 6.97 13.51 -12.83
C ASP A 70 6.93 12.40 -11.76
N LYS A 71 6.70 11.17 -12.18
CA LYS A 71 6.55 10.02 -11.28
C LYS A 71 7.76 9.80 -10.36
N ARG A 72 8.98 10.06 -10.85
CA ARG A 72 10.20 9.87 -10.04
C ARG A 72 10.28 10.88 -8.91
N LEU A 73 9.84 12.13 -9.18
CA LEU A 73 9.80 13.16 -8.14
C LEU A 73 8.71 12.84 -7.09
N ARG A 74 7.52 12.38 -7.53
CA ARG A 74 6.46 11.93 -6.63
C ARG A 74 6.90 10.74 -5.77
N ALA A 75 7.56 9.75 -6.37
CA ALA A 75 8.14 8.63 -5.63
C ALA A 75 9.19 9.09 -4.62
N LYS A 76 10.08 10.03 -5.01
CA LYS A 76 11.06 10.61 -4.09
C LYS A 76 10.38 11.33 -2.91
N MET A 77 9.31 12.09 -3.16
CA MET A 77 8.55 12.76 -2.09
C MET A 77 7.96 11.73 -1.10
N ALA A 78 7.40 10.63 -1.60
CA ALA A 78 6.89 9.55 -0.77
C ALA A 78 7.99 8.89 0.08
N LEU A 79 9.13 8.56 -0.55
CA LEU A 79 10.27 7.92 0.14
C LEU A 79 10.84 8.82 1.24
N VAL A 80 11.07 10.11 0.99
CA VAL A 80 11.58 11.02 2.02
C VAL A 80 10.55 11.31 3.12
N SER A 81 9.28 10.99 2.88
CA SER A 81 8.19 11.14 3.84
C SER A 81 7.89 9.86 4.63
N GLY A 82 8.70 8.79 4.45
CA GLY A 82 8.62 7.60 5.28
C GLY A 82 8.05 6.35 4.61
N VAL A 83 7.82 6.36 3.29
CA VAL A 83 7.58 5.15 2.49
C VAL A 83 8.91 4.43 2.28
N ASP A 84 8.95 3.10 2.38
CA ASP A 84 10.17 2.30 2.20
C ASP A 84 10.35 1.82 0.76
N LEU A 85 9.24 1.55 0.06
CA LEU A 85 9.24 1.07 -1.32
C LEU A 85 8.08 1.71 -2.08
N VAL A 86 8.37 2.20 -3.28
CA VAL A 86 7.35 2.65 -4.23
C VAL A 86 7.33 1.71 -5.42
N VAL A 87 6.16 1.15 -5.71
CA VAL A 87 5.90 0.28 -6.85
C VAL A 87 4.96 1.01 -7.81
N GLU A 88 5.31 1.04 -9.09
CA GLU A 88 4.47 1.68 -10.10
C GLU A 88 3.29 0.79 -10.47
N LEU A 89 2.08 1.32 -10.39
CA LEU A 89 0.89 0.69 -10.95
C LEU A 89 0.94 0.77 -12.48
N PRO A 90 0.88 -0.35 -13.21
CA PRO A 90 0.94 -0.35 -14.67
C PRO A 90 -0.15 0.50 -15.30
N LEU A 91 0.17 1.15 -16.42
CA LEU A 91 -0.67 2.12 -17.11
C LEU A 91 -2.13 1.65 -17.33
N PRO A 92 -2.42 0.42 -17.78
CA PRO A 92 -3.80 -0.02 -18.01
C PRO A 92 -4.67 0.01 -16.75
N TRP A 93 -4.07 -0.15 -15.57
CA TRP A 93 -4.73 -0.08 -14.28
C TRP A 93 -4.76 1.35 -13.74
N ALA A 94 -3.64 2.08 -13.90
CA ALA A 94 -3.52 3.44 -13.39
C ALA A 94 -4.54 4.42 -14.02
N THR A 95 -4.92 4.19 -15.26
CA THR A 95 -5.85 5.04 -16.03
C THR A 95 -7.30 4.53 -16.04
N ALA A 96 -7.56 3.41 -15.39
CA ALA A 96 -8.86 2.75 -15.38
C ALA A 96 -9.86 3.42 -14.40
N SER A 97 -11.08 2.84 -14.32
CA SER A 97 -12.06 3.20 -13.28
C SER A 97 -11.51 2.93 -11.88
N ALA A 98 -12.09 3.55 -10.86
CA ALA A 98 -11.65 3.39 -9.47
C ALA A 98 -11.59 1.92 -9.02
N GLU A 99 -12.58 1.12 -9.43
CA GLU A 99 -12.64 -0.32 -9.15
C GLU A 99 -11.45 -1.07 -9.78
N ARG A 100 -11.21 -0.86 -11.08
CA ARG A 100 -10.09 -1.50 -11.79
C ARG A 100 -8.74 -1.03 -11.28
N PHE A 101 -8.61 0.26 -10.95
CA PHE A 101 -7.43 0.83 -10.32
C PHE A 101 -7.12 0.12 -8.99
N ALA A 102 -8.13 -0.01 -8.12
CA ALA A 102 -7.98 -0.71 -6.84
C ALA A 102 -7.64 -2.19 -7.04
N LYS A 103 -8.33 -2.88 -7.96
CA LYS A 103 -8.08 -4.30 -8.28
C LYS A 103 -6.66 -4.54 -8.76
N GLY A 104 -6.15 -3.71 -9.68
CA GLY A 104 -4.76 -3.81 -10.15
C GLY A 104 -3.74 -3.58 -9.05
N ALA A 105 -3.98 -2.58 -8.19
CA ALA A 105 -3.11 -2.29 -7.07
C ALA A 105 -3.11 -3.43 -6.02
N VAL A 106 -4.27 -3.99 -5.70
CA VAL A 106 -4.39 -5.14 -4.77
C VAL A 106 -3.70 -6.38 -5.34
N GLN A 107 -3.77 -6.63 -6.66
CA GLN A 107 -3.03 -7.73 -7.28
C GLN A 107 -1.51 -7.59 -7.09
N ILE A 108 -0.97 -6.38 -7.22
CA ILE A 108 0.46 -6.11 -6.96
C ILE A 108 0.78 -6.36 -5.48
N ILE A 109 -0.07 -5.86 -4.57
CA ILE A 109 0.11 -6.03 -3.13
C ILE A 109 0.14 -7.51 -2.76
N ASN A 110 -0.79 -8.30 -3.28
CA ASN A 110 -0.87 -9.74 -3.03
C ASN A 110 0.34 -10.52 -3.58
N ALA A 111 1.05 -9.98 -4.57
CA ALA A 111 2.28 -10.56 -5.09
C ALA A 111 3.51 -10.26 -4.22
N ILE A 112 3.37 -9.45 -3.16
CA ILE A 112 4.44 -9.10 -2.21
C ILE A 112 4.18 -9.83 -0.89
N PRO A 113 4.80 -11.00 -0.63
CA PRO A 113 4.46 -11.85 0.52
C PRO A 113 4.67 -11.19 1.89
N ALA A 114 5.51 -10.15 1.96
CA ALA A 114 5.80 -9.43 3.19
C ALA A 114 4.70 -8.42 3.56
N VAL A 115 3.77 -8.11 2.65
CA VAL A 115 2.69 -7.15 2.91
C VAL A 115 1.48 -7.90 3.45
N GLU A 116 1.13 -7.60 4.69
CA GLU A 116 0.01 -8.24 5.41
C GLU A 116 -1.18 -7.30 5.60
N LEU A 117 -0.98 -6.00 5.42
CA LEU A 117 -1.97 -4.98 5.74
C LEU A 117 -2.15 -4.01 4.56
N LEU A 118 -3.38 -3.62 4.31
CA LEU A 118 -3.73 -2.49 3.45
C LEU A 118 -4.16 -1.32 4.31
N SER A 119 -3.47 -0.18 4.19
CA SER A 119 -3.82 1.06 4.88
C SER A 119 -4.47 2.04 3.92
N PHE A 120 -5.64 2.51 4.27
CA PHE A 120 -6.38 3.51 3.49
C PHE A 120 -7.05 4.52 4.42
N GLY A 121 -7.30 5.72 3.90
CA GLY A 121 -8.04 6.76 4.60
C GLY A 121 -9.54 6.60 4.38
N SER A 122 -10.33 6.85 5.42
CA SER A 122 -11.76 7.04 5.30
C SER A 122 -12.22 8.18 6.22
N GLU A 123 -13.32 8.83 5.88
CA GLU A 123 -13.87 9.92 6.69
C GLU A 123 -14.33 9.43 8.07
N SER A 124 -14.93 8.23 8.12
CA SER A 124 -15.43 7.66 9.39
C SER A 124 -14.35 6.95 10.21
N GLY A 125 -13.28 6.47 9.59
CA GLY A 125 -12.28 5.60 10.24
C GLY A 125 -12.84 4.26 10.75
N ASP A 126 -14.08 3.94 10.41
CA ASP A 126 -14.82 2.77 10.90
C ASP A 126 -14.78 1.63 9.88
N VAL A 127 -13.89 0.67 10.14
CA VAL A 127 -13.67 -0.49 9.25
C VAL A 127 -14.90 -1.40 9.20
N GLU A 128 -15.65 -1.55 10.31
CA GLU A 128 -16.83 -2.41 10.34
C GLU A 128 -17.96 -1.87 9.45
N ARG A 129 -18.16 -0.54 9.46
CA ARG A 129 -19.14 0.10 8.58
C ARG A 129 -18.75 -0.02 7.12
N LEU A 130 -17.46 0.13 6.81
CA LEU A 130 -16.96 -0.03 5.44
C LEU A 130 -17.08 -1.48 4.95
N SER A 131 -16.81 -2.46 5.82
CA SER A 131 -16.99 -3.88 5.48
C SER A 131 -18.45 -4.20 5.16
N LYS A 132 -19.38 -3.76 6.01
CA LYS A 132 -20.83 -3.94 5.76
C LYS A 132 -21.28 -3.29 4.45
N ALA A 133 -20.77 -2.09 4.14
CA ALA A 133 -21.10 -1.43 2.87
C ALA A 133 -20.53 -2.19 1.67
N ALA A 134 -19.32 -2.76 1.81
CA ALA A 134 -18.71 -3.60 0.77
C ALA A 134 -19.53 -4.89 0.57
N ASP A 135 -19.95 -5.56 1.63
CA ASP A 135 -20.77 -6.78 1.55
C ASP A 135 -22.05 -6.54 0.77
N VAL A 136 -22.74 -5.40 1.01
CA VAL A 136 -23.94 -5.01 0.26
C VAL A 136 -23.66 -4.74 -1.21
N LEU A 137 -22.52 -4.11 -1.54
CA LEU A 137 -22.14 -3.79 -2.93
C LEU A 137 -21.72 -5.02 -3.74
N PHE A 138 -21.28 -6.09 -3.07
CA PHE A 138 -20.89 -7.34 -3.72
C PHE A 138 -21.94 -8.42 -3.62
N ASP A 139 -23.11 -8.13 -3.04
CA ASP A 139 -24.25 -9.05 -3.03
C ASP A 139 -24.89 -9.04 -4.43
N GLU A 140 -24.80 -10.17 -5.16
CA GLU A 140 -25.26 -10.31 -6.54
C GLU A 140 -26.79 -10.06 -6.69
N GLU A 141 -27.54 -10.05 -5.58
CA GLU A 141 -28.98 -9.73 -5.58
C GLU A 141 -29.27 -8.23 -5.85
N VAL A 142 -28.31 -7.33 -5.59
CA VAL A 142 -28.49 -5.87 -5.76
C VAL A 142 -28.26 -5.41 -7.21
N GLU A 143 -27.56 -6.20 -8.04
CA GLU A 143 -27.31 -5.87 -9.45
C GLU A 143 -28.50 -6.17 -10.40
N GLN A 144 -29.63 -6.70 -9.89
CA GLN A 144 -30.78 -7.13 -10.72
C GLN A 144 -32.02 -6.22 -10.61
N GLU A 145 -31.97 -5.11 -9.91
CA GLU A 145 -33.00 -4.07 -9.89
C GLU A 145 -32.54 -2.80 -10.64
#